data_2bcd77da41a82396eb87481424e056e9
#
_entry.id   2bcd77da41a82396eb87481424e056e9
#
_cell.length_a   1.000
_cell.length_b   1.000
_cell.length_c   1.000
_cell.angle_alpha   90.00
_cell.angle_beta   90.00
_cell.angle_gamma   90.00
#
_symmetry.space_group_name_H-M   'P 1'
#
loop_
_entity.id
_entity.type
_entity.pdbx_description
1 polymer ?
#
loop_
_entity_poly.entity_id
_entity_poly.type
_entity_poly.pdbx_seq_one_letter_code
_entity_poly.pdbx_strand_id
1 'polypeptide(L)'
;MRGRRNGVRNSLICGLLAIATFIGIGLAASAQEELGPADVDFGGFLDLSDEVFQIREDRLLSLQAFNDMAAAPNTIILDARSRYAFEMGHIEGAVNLPFSDFTDEKLAEIIPSKDTRVLIYCNNNFSDDAEPIPLKRVSLALNIPTFINLYGYGYENIYELGVLTETTNDDVNWVMG
;
A
#
# COMPACT_ATOMS: atom_id res chain seq x y z
N MET A 1 4.52 -50.92 84.82
CA MET A 1 4.48 -52.36 84.75
C MET A 1 4.88 -52.82 83.34
N ARG A 2 5.93 -53.54 83.28
CA ARG A 2 6.28 -54.68 82.39
C ARG A 2 5.98 -54.40 80.90
N GLY A 3 6.88 -54.54 79.94
CA GLY A 3 8.08 -55.37 79.89
C GLY A 3 8.21 -55.97 78.51
N ARG A 4 9.45 -56.02 78.06
CA ARG A 4 10.11 -57.05 77.23
C ARG A 4 9.91 -56.92 75.71
N ARG A 5 10.97 -56.60 75.02
CA ARG A 5 12.16 -57.38 74.61
C ARG A 5 11.95 -58.16 73.30
N ASN A 6 12.82 -57.87 72.40
CA ASN A 6 13.66 -58.70 71.53
C ASN A 6 13.11 -59.19 70.21
N GLY A 7 13.95 -58.93 69.22
CA GLY A 7 14.15 -59.89 68.14
C GLY A 7 14.89 -59.31 66.94
N VAL A 8 16.21 -59.41 67.04
CA VAL A 8 17.12 -59.20 65.88
C VAL A 8 16.95 -60.40 64.94
N ARG A 9 16.80 -60.09 63.67
CA ARG A 9 17.27 -61.08 62.65
C ARG A 9 17.68 -60.34 61.39
N ASN A 10 18.98 -60.43 61.15
CA ASN A 10 19.62 -60.12 59.85
C ASN A 10 19.03 -61.04 58.76
N SER A 11 18.80 -60.43 57.60
CA SER A 11 18.88 -61.13 56.34
C SER A 11 19.37 -60.19 55.24
N LEU A 12 20.58 -60.49 54.84
CA LEU A 12 21.13 -60.01 53.58
C LEU A 12 20.28 -60.51 52.42
N ILE A 13 19.84 -59.68 51.53
CA ILE A 13 19.49 -60.08 50.19
C ILE A 13 20.07 -59.03 49.21
N CYS A 14 20.87 -59.61 48.32
CA CYS A 14 21.60 -59.00 47.21
C CYS A 14 20.83 -58.00 46.42
N GLY A 15 21.66 -57.06 45.97
CA GLY A 15 21.31 -56.02 45.08
C GLY A 15 20.88 -56.39 43.67
N LEU A 16 20.25 -55.51 43.09
CA LEU A 16 20.22 -55.28 41.64
C LEU A 16 20.20 -53.75 41.41
N LEU A 17 21.36 -53.23 41.06
CA LEU A 17 21.48 -51.89 40.53
C LEU A 17 20.80 -51.92 39.17
N ALA A 18 19.61 -51.34 39.08
CA ALA A 18 19.04 -50.96 37.80
C ALA A 18 19.53 -49.56 37.47
N ILE A 19 20.51 -49.48 36.60
CA ILE A 19 20.95 -48.22 35.99
C ILE A 19 19.86 -47.83 34.99
N ALA A 20 18.98 -46.95 35.37
CA ALA A 20 18.06 -46.24 34.45
C ALA A 20 18.83 -45.18 33.73
N THR A 21 19.29 -45.46 32.52
CA THR A 21 19.80 -44.46 31.59
C THR A 21 18.61 -43.60 31.12
N PHE A 22 18.42 -42.45 31.74
CA PHE A 22 17.56 -41.40 31.20
C PHE A 22 18.23 -40.82 29.94
N ILE A 23 17.77 -41.30 28.78
CA ILE A 23 18.03 -40.60 27.52
C ILE A 23 17.15 -39.37 27.54
N GLY A 24 17.75 -38.26 27.95
CA GLY A 24 17.14 -36.94 27.81
C GLY A 24 17.03 -36.58 26.33
N ILE A 25 15.85 -36.84 25.74
CA ILE A 25 15.50 -36.22 24.45
C ILE A 25 15.31 -34.74 24.75
N GLY A 26 16.37 -33.96 24.55
CA GLY A 26 16.29 -32.54 24.51
C GLY A 26 15.41 -32.14 23.31
N LEU A 27 14.12 -31.84 23.56
CA LEU A 27 13.37 -31.04 22.61
C LEU A 27 14.06 -29.68 22.56
N ALA A 28 14.84 -29.45 21.49
CA ALA A 28 15.20 -28.12 21.08
C ALA A 28 13.89 -27.45 20.66
N ALA A 29 13.27 -26.74 21.58
CA ALA A 29 12.25 -25.76 21.22
C ALA A 29 12.98 -24.73 20.34
N SER A 30 12.76 -24.80 19.03
CA SER A 30 13.10 -23.70 18.14
C SER A 30 12.30 -22.51 18.67
N ALA A 31 12.99 -21.54 19.26
CA ALA A 31 12.43 -20.24 19.52
C ALA A 31 12.03 -19.69 18.15
N GLN A 32 10.75 -19.77 17.79
CA GLN A 32 10.20 -18.94 16.74
C GLN A 32 10.34 -17.52 17.27
N GLU A 33 11.18 -16.76 16.61
CA GLU A 33 11.25 -15.31 16.80
C GLU A 33 9.85 -14.79 16.44
N GLU A 34 9.07 -14.42 17.44
CA GLU A 34 7.79 -13.74 17.21
C GLU A 34 8.11 -12.40 16.58
N LEU A 35 7.90 -12.32 15.26
CA LEU A 35 7.94 -11.06 14.56
C LEU A 35 6.85 -10.14 15.14
N GLY A 36 7.19 -8.88 15.35
CA GLY A 36 6.23 -7.87 15.78
C GLY A 36 5.09 -7.67 14.76
N PRO A 37 4.07 -6.87 15.10
CA PRO A 37 3.01 -6.54 14.17
C PRO A 37 3.58 -5.86 12.91
N ALA A 38 2.90 -6.03 11.78
CA ALA A 38 3.24 -5.30 10.56
C ALA A 38 3.16 -3.78 10.80
N ASP A 39 4.08 -3.05 10.16
CA ASP A 39 4.11 -1.59 10.20
C ASP A 39 3.03 -1.03 9.24
N VAL A 40 1.77 -1.08 9.67
CA VAL A 40 0.59 -0.68 8.91
C VAL A 40 -0.37 0.09 9.80
N ASP A 41 -0.61 1.35 9.46
CA ASP A 41 -1.57 2.22 10.17
C ASP A 41 -2.85 2.42 9.34
N PHE A 42 -3.80 1.49 9.53
CA PHE A 42 -5.10 1.60 8.87
C PHE A 42 -5.95 2.75 9.45
N GLY A 43 -5.78 3.08 10.74
CA GLY A 43 -6.48 4.20 11.38
C GLY A 43 -6.05 5.53 10.76
N GLY A 44 -4.74 5.77 10.68
CA GLY A 44 -4.19 6.96 10.04
C GLY A 44 -4.59 7.10 8.57
N PHE A 45 -4.72 5.97 7.83
CA PHE A 45 -5.26 6.01 6.46
C PHE A 45 -6.72 6.47 6.40
N LEU A 46 -7.56 6.09 7.37
CA LEU A 46 -8.95 6.56 7.42
C LEU A 46 -9.04 8.05 7.75
N ASP A 47 -8.25 8.52 8.70
CA ASP A 47 -8.20 9.95 9.06
C ASP A 47 -7.74 10.80 7.85
N LEU A 48 -6.69 10.37 7.16
CA LEU A 48 -6.21 10.99 5.93
C LEU A 48 -7.25 10.98 4.81
N SER A 49 -8.00 9.89 4.68
CA SER A 49 -9.07 9.78 3.69
C SER A 49 -10.23 10.75 3.98
N ASP A 50 -10.55 10.97 5.25
CA ASP A 50 -11.55 11.94 5.69
C ASP A 50 -11.12 13.38 5.38
N GLU A 51 -9.85 13.73 5.64
CA GLU A 51 -9.30 15.04 5.27
C GLU A 51 -9.39 15.28 3.76
N VAL A 52 -8.94 14.30 2.96
CA VAL A 52 -8.99 14.38 1.50
C VAL A 52 -10.44 14.48 1.00
N PHE A 53 -11.37 13.75 1.60
CA PHE A 53 -12.80 13.83 1.23
C PHE A 53 -13.35 15.25 1.33
N GLN A 54 -12.92 16.04 2.34
CA GLN A 54 -13.39 17.40 2.54
C GLN A 54 -12.88 18.40 1.49
N ILE A 55 -11.69 18.16 0.93
CA ILE A 55 -11.04 19.10 0.01
C ILE A 55 -11.16 18.71 -1.46
N ARG A 56 -11.30 17.41 -1.75
CA ARG A 56 -11.22 16.86 -3.11
C ARG A 56 -12.34 17.38 -4.02
N GLU A 57 -13.54 17.63 -3.49
CA GLU A 57 -14.69 18.09 -4.28
C GLU A 57 -14.38 19.42 -5.00
N ASP A 58 -13.67 20.34 -4.33
CA ASP A 58 -13.24 21.62 -4.89
C ASP A 58 -12.02 21.50 -5.83
N ARG A 59 -11.48 20.29 -5.98
CA ARG A 59 -10.30 19.97 -6.81
C ARG A 59 -10.65 19.17 -8.07
N LEU A 60 -11.94 18.91 -8.31
CA LEU A 60 -12.41 18.24 -9.52
C LEU A 60 -12.52 19.25 -10.67
N LEU A 61 -11.85 18.96 -11.77
CA LEU A 61 -11.76 19.87 -12.91
C LEU A 61 -12.62 19.39 -14.08
N SER A 62 -13.22 20.35 -14.80
CA SER A 62 -13.66 20.09 -16.17
C SER A 62 -12.45 19.81 -17.07
N LEU A 63 -12.65 19.21 -18.25
CA LEU A 63 -11.57 19.00 -19.22
C LEU A 63 -10.88 20.30 -19.62
N GLN A 64 -11.64 21.37 -19.88
CA GLN A 64 -11.08 22.68 -20.20
C GLN A 64 -10.20 23.22 -19.08
N ALA A 65 -10.67 23.18 -17.82
CA ALA A 65 -9.89 23.66 -16.68
C ALA A 65 -8.63 22.81 -16.44
N PHE A 66 -8.71 21.51 -16.69
CA PHE A 66 -7.57 20.61 -16.62
C PHE A 66 -6.50 21.01 -17.65
N ASN A 67 -6.90 21.24 -18.90
CA ASN A 67 -5.98 21.67 -19.97
C ASN A 67 -5.38 23.05 -19.69
N ASP A 68 -6.17 24.00 -19.22
CA ASP A 68 -5.69 25.33 -18.87
C ASP A 68 -4.64 25.27 -17.75
N MET A 69 -4.86 24.43 -16.75
CA MET A 69 -3.91 24.20 -15.67
C MET A 69 -2.68 23.42 -16.13
N ALA A 70 -2.82 22.45 -17.04
CA ALA A 70 -1.71 21.69 -17.61
C ALA A 70 -0.73 22.58 -18.37
N ALA A 71 -1.25 23.59 -19.08
CA ALA A 71 -0.44 24.57 -19.80
C ALA A 71 0.25 25.61 -18.89
N ALA A 72 -0.14 25.69 -17.61
CA ALA A 72 0.41 26.68 -16.69
C ALA A 72 1.78 26.25 -16.13
N PRO A 73 2.67 27.20 -15.79
CA PRO A 73 3.97 26.87 -15.20
C PRO A 73 3.82 26.16 -13.85
N ASN A 74 4.85 25.43 -13.44
CA ASN A 74 4.90 24.66 -12.20
C ASN A 74 3.76 23.64 -12.08
N THR A 75 3.39 23.00 -13.19
CA THR A 75 2.34 21.97 -13.26
C THR A 75 2.89 20.72 -13.91
N ILE A 76 2.52 19.56 -13.38
CA ILE A 76 2.75 18.26 -14.00
C ILE A 76 1.42 17.50 -14.13
N ILE A 77 1.31 16.68 -15.15
CA ILE A 77 0.26 15.65 -15.26
C ILE A 77 0.89 14.35 -14.81
N LEU A 78 0.37 13.76 -13.73
CA LEU A 78 0.85 12.49 -13.19
C LEU A 78 -0.09 11.35 -13.58
N ASP A 79 0.43 10.40 -14.33
CA ASP A 79 -0.24 9.14 -14.64
C ASP A 79 0.23 8.06 -13.68
N ALA A 80 -0.64 7.69 -12.72
CA ALA A 80 -0.36 6.66 -11.72
C ALA A 80 -0.74 5.23 -12.18
N ARG A 81 -1.17 5.06 -13.44
CA ARG A 81 -1.46 3.76 -14.03
C ARG A 81 -0.18 2.93 -14.18
N SER A 82 -0.35 1.64 -14.46
CA SER A 82 0.81 0.80 -14.78
C SER A 82 1.57 1.36 -15.99
N ARG A 83 2.87 1.07 -16.07
CA ARG A 83 3.69 1.43 -17.23
C ARG A 83 3.08 0.89 -18.53
N TYR A 84 2.56 -0.33 -18.50
CA TYR A 84 1.87 -0.92 -19.66
C TYR A 84 0.68 -0.06 -20.13
N ALA A 85 -0.17 0.41 -19.19
CA ALA A 85 -1.30 1.25 -19.53
C ALA A 85 -0.87 2.60 -20.10
N PHE A 86 0.19 3.19 -19.56
CA PHE A 86 0.78 4.43 -20.05
C PHE A 86 1.34 4.28 -21.48
N GLU A 87 2.05 3.20 -21.75
CA GLU A 87 2.63 2.89 -23.06
C GLU A 87 1.54 2.59 -24.12
N MET A 88 0.37 2.12 -23.72
CA MET A 88 -0.76 1.94 -24.64
C MET A 88 -1.41 3.28 -25.04
N GLY A 89 -1.28 4.30 -24.21
CA GLY A 89 -1.74 5.65 -24.50
C GLY A 89 -1.91 6.47 -23.21
N HIS A 90 -1.71 7.77 -23.31
CA HIS A 90 -1.78 8.69 -22.20
C HIS A 90 -2.08 10.13 -22.66
N ILE A 91 -2.44 11.03 -21.76
CA ILE A 91 -2.57 12.46 -22.04
C ILE A 91 -1.18 13.02 -22.36
N GLU A 92 -1.03 13.75 -23.45
CA GLU A 92 0.24 14.34 -23.90
C GLU A 92 0.90 15.16 -22.78
N GLY A 93 2.19 14.94 -22.59
CA GLY A 93 2.98 15.60 -21.53
C GLY A 93 2.84 14.98 -20.14
N ALA A 94 2.05 13.93 -19.97
CA ALA A 94 1.98 13.20 -18.71
C ALA A 94 3.29 12.46 -18.41
N VAL A 95 3.65 12.44 -17.12
CA VAL A 95 4.75 11.63 -16.59
C VAL A 95 4.18 10.42 -15.86
N ASN A 96 4.77 9.25 -16.08
CA ASN A 96 4.31 8.02 -15.46
C ASN A 96 5.12 7.65 -14.22
N LEU A 97 4.43 7.51 -13.11
CA LEU A 97 4.91 6.78 -11.93
C LEU A 97 3.79 5.85 -11.47
N PRO A 98 3.92 4.52 -11.66
CA PRO A 98 2.91 3.59 -11.21
C PRO A 98 2.61 3.76 -9.71
N PHE A 99 1.33 3.71 -9.34
CA PHE A 99 0.91 3.88 -7.94
C PHE A 99 1.64 2.94 -6.96
N SER A 100 1.97 1.73 -7.40
CA SER A 100 2.76 0.76 -6.62
C SER A 100 4.17 1.23 -6.26
N ASP A 101 4.66 2.25 -6.94
CA ASP A 101 6.05 2.72 -6.82
C ASP A 101 6.13 4.05 -6.04
N PHE A 102 5.02 4.51 -5.46
CA PHE A 102 4.99 5.73 -4.67
C PHE A 102 5.82 5.57 -3.39
N THR A 103 6.89 6.33 -3.32
CA THR A 103 7.72 6.58 -2.13
C THR A 103 8.12 8.05 -2.11
N ASP A 104 8.60 8.55 -0.97
CA ASP A 104 9.10 9.93 -0.88
C ASP A 104 10.17 10.22 -1.94
N GLU A 105 11.11 9.29 -2.14
CA GLU A 105 12.20 9.45 -3.10
C GLU A 105 11.68 9.48 -4.53
N LYS A 106 10.83 8.52 -4.90
CA LYS A 106 10.32 8.40 -6.27
C LYS A 106 9.42 9.57 -6.66
N LEU A 107 8.58 10.01 -5.73
CA LEU A 107 7.75 11.19 -5.95
C LEU A 107 8.61 12.45 -6.11
N ALA A 108 9.66 12.62 -5.28
CA ALA A 108 10.57 13.75 -5.38
C ALA A 108 11.42 13.74 -6.66
N GLU A 109 11.66 12.59 -7.30
CA GLU A 109 12.35 12.50 -8.59
C GLU A 109 11.53 13.15 -9.73
N ILE A 110 10.19 13.11 -9.66
CA ILE A 110 9.30 13.56 -10.73
C ILE A 110 8.51 14.84 -10.41
N ILE A 111 8.27 15.11 -9.11
CA ILE A 111 7.56 16.31 -8.65
C ILE A 111 8.58 17.26 -8.01
N PRO A 112 8.96 18.35 -8.67
CA PRO A 112 10.10 19.19 -8.27
C PRO A 112 9.98 19.82 -6.87
N SER A 113 8.78 20.09 -6.41
CA SER A 113 8.54 20.64 -5.06
C SER A 113 7.15 20.29 -4.54
N LYS A 114 6.93 20.47 -3.24
CA LYS A 114 5.60 20.28 -2.62
C LYS A 114 4.56 21.31 -3.11
N ASP A 115 5.01 22.45 -3.64
CA ASP A 115 4.15 23.51 -4.22
C ASP A 115 3.79 23.25 -5.69
N THR A 116 4.40 22.26 -6.33
CA THR A 116 4.10 21.90 -7.72
C THR A 116 2.64 21.48 -7.83
N ARG A 117 1.94 22.02 -8.83
CA ARG A 117 0.59 21.56 -9.13
C ARG A 117 0.64 20.20 -9.79
N VAL A 118 -0.08 19.24 -9.22
CA VAL A 118 -0.17 17.86 -9.71
C VAL A 118 -1.58 17.64 -10.24
N LEU A 119 -1.70 17.34 -11.51
CA LEU A 119 -2.95 16.96 -12.16
C LEU A 119 -2.97 15.44 -12.30
N ILE A 120 -4.07 14.80 -11.88
CA ILE A 120 -4.20 13.35 -11.97
C ILE A 120 -5.42 12.93 -12.79
N TYR A 121 -5.32 11.76 -13.41
CA TYR A 121 -6.41 11.09 -14.11
C TYR A 121 -6.21 9.56 -14.03
N CYS A 122 -7.23 8.79 -14.40
CA CYS A 122 -7.12 7.34 -14.52
C CYS A 122 -8.04 6.79 -15.62
N ASN A 123 -8.01 5.47 -15.84
CA ASN A 123 -8.83 4.84 -16.87
C ASN A 123 -10.34 5.10 -16.69
N ASN A 124 -10.81 5.29 -15.46
CA ASN A 124 -12.21 5.56 -15.18
C ASN A 124 -12.68 6.96 -15.67
N ASN A 125 -11.76 7.79 -16.18
CA ASN A 125 -12.12 9.05 -16.84
C ASN A 125 -12.49 8.85 -18.33
N PHE A 126 -12.25 7.65 -18.91
CA PHE A 126 -12.44 7.42 -20.34
C PHE A 126 -13.46 6.29 -20.58
N SER A 127 -14.50 6.60 -21.35
CA SER A 127 -15.58 5.62 -21.65
C SER A 127 -15.21 4.66 -22.78
N ASP A 128 -14.22 4.99 -23.59
CA ASP A 128 -13.74 4.25 -24.78
C ASP A 128 -12.40 3.52 -24.55
N ASP A 129 -11.73 3.74 -23.42
CA ASP A 129 -10.46 3.10 -23.09
C ASP A 129 -10.70 1.77 -22.34
N ALA A 130 -11.39 0.84 -22.99
CA ALA A 130 -11.88 -0.35 -22.33
C ALA A 130 -10.99 -1.60 -22.52
N GLU A 131 -10.16 -1.66 -23.57
CA GLU A 131 -9.38 -2.86 -23.89
C GLU A 131 -7.97 -2.50 -24.40
N PRO A 132 -6.91 -3.15 -23.88
CA PRO A 132 -6.88 -4.24 -22.89
C PRO A 132 -6.82 -3.79 -21.41
N ILE A 133 -7.06 -2.53 -21.12
CA ILE A 133 -6.90 -1.95 -19.79
C ILE A 133 -8.25 -1.91 -19.07
N PRO A 134 -8.46 -2.75 -18.03
CA PRO A 134 -9.76 -2.86 -17.39
C PRO A 134 -10.11 -1.63 -16.55
N LEU A 135 -11.35 -1.17 -16.66
CA LEU A 135 -11.93 -0.20 -15.76
C LEU A 135 -12.12 -0.80 -14.36
N LYS A 136 -11.87 0.00 -13.34
CA LYS A 136 -12.14 -0.37 -11.95
C LYS A 136 -13.59 -0.04 -11.57
N ARG A 137 -14.09 -0.68 -10.53
CA ARG A 137 -15.32 -0.24 -9.87
C ARG A 137 -15.16 1.22 -9.44
N VAL A 138 -16.23 2.01 -9.56
CA VAL A 138 -16.20 3.46 -9.29
C VAL A 138 -15.58 3.79 -7.93
N SER A 139 -15.98 3.06 -6.87
CA SER A 139 -15.43 3.23 -5.51
C SER A 139 -13.99 2.76 -5.34
N LEU A 140 -13.38 2.17 -6.37
CA LEU A 140 -12.01 1.68 -6.38
C LEU A 140 -11.20 2.29 -7.53
N ALA A 141 -11.71 3.36 -8.13
CA ALA A 141 -11.01 4.10 -9.18
C ALA A 141 -9.64 4.58 -8.67
N LEU A 142 -8.63 4.48 -9.52
CA LEU A 142 -7.24 4.72 -9.13
C LEU A 142 -7.00 6.17 -8.66
N ASN A 143 -7.79 7.13 -9.14
CA ASN A 143 -7.71 8.51 -8.68
C ASN A 143 -7.88 8.64 -7.16
N ILE A 144 -8.76 7.83 -6.55
CA ILE A 144 -9.02 7.88 -5.11
C ILE A 144 -7.73 7.62 -4.30
N PRO A 145 -7.10 6.45 -4.39
CA PRO A 145 -5.88 6.21 -3.62
C PRO A 145 -4.71 7.08 -4.09
N THR A 146 -4.66 7.49 -5.36
CA THR A 146 -3.62 8.39 -5.87
C THR A 146 -3.69 9.73 -5.16
N PHE A 147 -4.87 10.35 -5.07
CA PHE A 147 -5.06 11.63 -4.39
C PHE A 147 -4.70 11.52 -2.90
N ILE A 148 -5.25 10.50 -2.21
CA ILE A 148 -5.00 10.28 -0.78
C ILE A 148 -3.50 10.10 -0.50
N ASN A 149 -2.81 9.30 -1.31
CA ASN A 149 -1.39 9.05 -1.10
C ASN A 149 -0.54 10.28 -1.39
N LEU A 150 -0.77 10.99 -2.50
CA LEU A 150 -0.05 12.24 -2.78
C LEU A 150 -0.20 13.24 -1.64
N TYR A 151 -1.42 13.39 -1.11
CA TYR A 151 -1.69 14.26 0.03
C TYR A 151 -0.94 13.79 1.28
N GLY A 152 -0.96 12.50 1.57
CA GLY A 152 -0.24 11.89 2.69
C GLY A 152 1.29 12.06 2.58
N TYR A 153 1.84 12.10 1.37
CA TYR A 153 3.24 12.45 1.12
C TYR A 153 3.50 13.97 1.15
N GLY A 154 2.49 14.79 1.48
CA GLY A 154 2.61 16.25 1.63
C GLY A 154 2.57 17.04 0.31
N TYR A 155 2.04 16.46 -0.76
CA TYR A 155 1.70 17.20 -1.97
C TYR A 155 0.24 17.64 -1.88
N GLU A 156 -0.02 18.90 -1.53
CA GLU A 156 -1.38 19.40 -1.28
C GLU A 156 -2.00 20.11 -2.50
N ASN A 157 -1.19 20.46 -3.49
CA ASN A 157 -1.65 21.19 -4.68
C ASN A 157 -2.08 20.22 -5.80
N ILE A 158 -2.99 19.29 -5.46
CA ILE A 158 -3.48 18.24 -6.33
C ILE A 158 -4.83 18.63 -6.91
N TYR A 159 -5.04 18.32 -8.18
CA TYR A 159 -6.32 18.43 -8.89
C TYR A 159 -6.55 17.17 -9.72
N GLU A 160 -7.81 16.88 -9.97
CA GLU A 160 -8.23 15.66 -10.66
C GLU A 160 -9.12 15.98 -11.85
N LEU A 161 -8.92 15.28 -12.97
CA LEU A 161 -9.89 15.29 -14.06
C LEU A 161 -11.22 14.74 -13.55
N GLY A 162 -12.22 15.60 -13.34
CA GLY A 162 -13.48 15.28 -12.68
C GLY A 162 -14.61 14.84 -13.62
N VAL A 163 -14.31 14.60 -14.91
CA VAL A 163 -15.31 14.28 -15.91
C VAL A 163 -15.05 12.93 -16.57
N LEU A 164 -16.12 12.34 -17.11
CA LEU A 164 -16.03 11.22 -18.05
C LEU A 164 -15.94 11.80 -19.46
N THR A 165 -14.96 11.34 -20.23
CA THR A 165 -14.71 11.75 -21.61
C THR A 165 -14.35 10.53 -22.46
N GLU A 166 -13.84 10.75 -23.66
CA GLU A 166 -13.33 9.72 -24.57
C GLU A 166 -11.90 10.06 -24.96
N THR A 167 -11.04 9.05 -25.15
CA THR A 167 -9.66 9.25 -25.63
C THR A 167 -9.65 9.82 -27.05
N THR A 168 -10.72 9.57 -27.80
CA THR A 168 -10.94 10.09 -29.16
C THR A 168 -11.41 11.56 -29.20
N ASN A 169 -11.69 12.17 -28.06
CA ASN A 169 -12.00 13.60 -28.00
C ASN A 169 -10.71 14.41 -28.17
N ASP A 170 -10.66 15.24 -29.20
CA ASP A 170 -9.48 16.04 -29.55
C ASP A 170 -8.95 16.88 -28.37
N ASP A 171 -9.84 17.36 -27.49
CA ASP A 171 -9.46 18.17 -26.31
C ASP A 171 -8.75 17.35 -25.22
N VAL A 172 -8.75 16.03 -25.29
CA VAL A 172 -8.01 15.16 -24.35
C VAL A 172 -6.51 15.15 -24.64
N ASN A 173 -6.13 15.43 -25.88
CA ASN A 173 -4.76 15.35 -26.36
C ASN A 173 -4.13 13.98 -26.08
N TRP A 174 -4.86 12.92 -26.42
CA TRP A 174 -4.40 11.55 -26.19
C TRP A 174 -3.32 11.15 -27.18
N VAL A 175 -2.23 10.59 -26.68
CA VAL A 175 -1.11 10.12 -27.49
C VAL A 175 -0.83 8.65 -27.18
N MET A 176 -0.37 7.93 -28.20
CA MET A 176 0.14 6.55 -28.04
C MET A 176 1.58 6.63 -27.55
N GLY A 177 1.93 5.74 -26.63
CA GLY A 177 3.27 5.69 -26.03
C GLY A 177 4.30 4.95 -26.90
#